data_f1baeaa8e792f03aa22bf69ad9b373b7
#
_entry.id   f1baeaa8e792f03aa22bf69ad9b373b7
#
_cell.length_a   1.000
_cell.length_b   1.000
_cell.length_c   1.000
_cell.angle_alpha   90.00
_cell.angle_beta   90.00
_cell.angle_gamma   90.00
#
_symmetry.space_group_name_H-M   'P 1'
#
loop_
_entity.id
_entity.type
_entity.pdbx_description
1 polymer ?
#
loop_
_entity_poly.entity_id
_entity_poly.type
_entity_poly.pdbx_seq_one_letter_code
_entity_poly.pdbx_strand_id
1 'polypeptide(L)'
;VSDERTRFANVVLPHLGDAYALARWLARNDSDAEDIVQEACLRAFRGIAGFGDVNARAWVLSIVRNTAFTWLKKHRDPRLVAVENIELMEAPGLEQDGGPFAGPSSPEASLIERADAARLEAAIGALPEEFRETLVLRDVQGLDYRAIAEVTGVPIGTVMSRLARARRRLMAQLGKDTE
;
A
#
# COMPACT_ATOMS: atom_id res chain seq x y z
N VAL A 1 17.36 16.71 -21.14
CA VAL A 1 15.89 16.44 -21.21
C VAL A 1 15.61 15.03 -21.70
N SER A 2 16.30 14.55 -22.75
CA SER A 2 16.11 13.17 -23.26
C SER A 2 16.63 12.12 -22.28
N ASP A 3 17.73 12.39 -21.62
CA ASP A 3 18.37 11.51 -20.63
C ASP A 3 17.56 11.38 -19.34
N GLU A 4 17.00 12.46 -18.82
CA GLU A 4 16.15 12.44 -17.64
C GLU A 4 14.84 11.67 -17.86
N ARG A 5 14.23 11.78 -19.03
CA ARG A 5 13.04 11.00 -19.39
C ARG A 5 13.33 9.51 -19.44
N THR A 6 14.45 9.14 -20.07
CA THR A 6 14.89 7.75 -20.16
C THR A 6 15.21 7.21 -18.76
N ARG A 7 15.92 8.00 -17.93
CA ARG A 7 16.23 7.63 -16.56
C ARG A 7 14.98 7.46 -15.72
N PHE A 8 14.03 8.40 -15.81
CA PHE A 8 12.74 8.28 -15.15
C PHE A 8 12.00 7.01 -15.58
N ALA A 9 11.92 6.73 -16.86
CA ALA A 9 11.26 5.53 -17.37
C ALA A 9 11.89 4.24 -16.79
N ASN A 10 13.21 4.18 -16.72
CA ASN A 10 13.92 2.99 -16.23
C ASN A 10 13.85 2.84 -14.71
N VAL A 11 13.78 3.94 -13.96
CA VAL A 11 13.82 3.93 -12.49
C VAL A 11 12.42 3.87 -11.89
N VAL A 12 11.44 4.55 -12.48
CA VAL A 12 10.12 4.73 -11.84
C VAL A 12 9.07 3.79 -12.41
N LEU A 13 8.98 3.66 -13.74
CA LEU A 13 7.91 2.89 -14.37
C LEU A 13 7.84 1.42 -13.91
N PRO A 14 8.95 0.69 -13.68
CA PRO A 14 8.89 -0.69 -13.19
C PRO A 14 8.21 -0.84 -11.83
N HIS A 15 8.11 0.24 -11.05
CA HIS A 15 7.56 0.25 -9.70
C HIS A 15 6.19 0.93 -9.58
N LEU A 16 5.55 1.28 -10.71
CA LEU A 16 4.23 1.94 -10.68
C LEU A 16 3.13 1.06 -10.08
N GLY A 17 3.17 -0.25 -10.30
CA GLY A 17 2.22 -1.18 -9.70
C GLY A 17 2.32 -1.18 -8.17
N ASP A 18 3.53 -1.25 -7.63
CA ASP A 18 3.79 -1.17 -6.19
C ASP A 18 3.39 0.20 -5.62
N ALA A 19 3.69 1.27 -6.37
CA ALA A 19 3.31 2.65 -6.01
C ALA A 19 1.79 2.81 -5.88
N TYR A 20 1.05 2.33 -6.85
CA TYR A 20 -0.42 2.36 -6.83
C TYR A 20 -0.99 1.51 -5.69
N ALA A 21 -0.48 0.29 -5.52
CA ALA A 21 -0.91 -0.59 -4.44
C ALA A 21 -0.70 0.06 -3.06
N LEU A 22 0.46 0.69 -2.81
CA LEU A 22 0.71 1.40 -1.57
C LEU A 22 -0.22 2.60 -1.40
N ALA A 23 -0.38 3.43 -2.44
CA ALA A 23 -1.26 4.59 -2.41
C ALA A 23 -2.71 4.20 -2.10
N ARG A 24 -3.22 3.13 -2.72
CA ARG A 24 -4.55 2.59 -2.49
C ARG A 24 -4.77 2.13 -1.04
N TRP A 25 -3.80 1.42 -0.46
CA TRP A 25 -3.86 1.01 0.93
C TRP A 25 -3.84 2.19 1.90
N LEU A 26 -3.11 3.26 1.59
CA LEU A 26 -3.04 4.45 2.42
C LEU A 26 -4.26 5.36 2.26
N ALA A 27 -4.71 5.59 1.04
CA ALA A 27 -5.85 6.47 0.72
C ALA A 27 -7.20 5.82 1.02
N ARG A 28 -7.30 4.48 0.89
CA ARG A 28 -8.52 3.68 1.06
C ARG A 28 -9.61 3.96 0.00
N ASN A 29 -9.27 4.60 -1.10
CA ASN A 29 -10.11 4.73 -2.27
C ASN A 29 -9.25 4.88 -3.53
N ASP A 30 -9.80 4.52 -4.67
CA ASP A 30 -9.06 4.45 -5.94
C ASP A 30 -8.77 5.84 -6.52
N SER A 31 -9.72 6.77 -6.41
CA SER A 31 -9.56 8.13 -6.95
C SER A 31 -8.42 8.89 -6.27
N ASP A 32 -8.36 8.88 -4.94
CA ASP A 32 -7.25 9.50 -4.20
C ASP A 32 -5.93 8.79 -4.46
N ALA A 33 -5.96 7.46 -4.63
CA ALA A 33 -4.76 6.69 -4.95
C ALA A 33 -4.17 7.08 -6.31
N GLU A 34 -5.00 7.27 -7.32
CA GLU A 34 -4.60 7.76 -8.65
C GLU A 34 -3.96 9.15 -8.56
N ASP A 35 -4.60 10.08 -7.87
CA ASP A 35 -4.10 11.44 -7.68
C ASP A 35 -2.76 11.45 -6.92
N ILE A 36 -2.64 10.65 -5.87
CA ILE A 36 -1.40 10.49 -5.11
C ILE A 36 -0.28 9.96 -6.00
N VAL A 37 -0.54 8.95 -6.82
CA VAL A 37 0.47 8.38 -7.72
C VAL A 37 0.89 9.38 -8.78
N GLN A 38 -0.05 10.11 -9.38
CA GLN A 38 0.27 11.16 -10.35
C GLN A 38 1.17 12.24 -9.74
N GLU A 39 0.82 12.77 -8.57
CA GLU A 39 1.63 13.76 -7.87
C GLU A 39 3.01 13.19 -7.46
N ALA A 40 3.05 11.93 -7.02
CA ALA A 40 4.30 11.24 -6.69
C ALA A 40 5.20 11.07 -7.93
N CYS A 41 4.64 10.74 -9.09
CA CYS A 41 5.38 10.68 -10.36
C CYS A 41 5.97 12.04 -10.76
N LEU A 42 5.22 13.14 -10.59
CA LEU A 42 5.74 14.49 -10.84
C LEU A 42 6.90 14.82 -9.91
N ARG A 43 6.81 14.46 -8.63
CA ARG A 43 7.89 14.64 -7.65
C ARG A 43 9.11 13.79 -7.98
N ALA A 44 8.90 12.53 -8.34
CA ALA A 44 9.95 11.63 -8.77
C ALA A 44 10.66 12.15 -10.02
N PHE A 45 9.92 12.66 -11.01
CA PHE A 45 10.50 13.25 -12.21
C PHE A 45 11.39 14.46 -11.89
N ARG A 46 10.94 15.35 -11.00
CA ARG A 46 11.73 16.52 -10.56
C ARG A 46 12.97 16.11 -9.75
N GLY A 47 12.89 14.99 -9.03
CA GLY A 47 13.97 14.47 -8.19
C GLY A 47 14.93 13.50 -8.89
N ILE A 48 14.63 13.08 -10.14
CA ILE A 48 15.36 11.99 -10.82
C ILE A 48 16.84 12.28 -11.04
N ALA A 49 17.20 13.55 -11.25
CA ALA A 49 18.59 13.97 -11.41
C ALA A 49 19.43 13.71 -10.16
N GLY A 50 18.83 13.82 -8.98
CA GLY A 50 19.49 13.58 -7.68
C GLY A 50 19.38 12.13 -7.19
N PHE A 51 18.75 11.24 -7.94
CA PHE A 51 18.64 9.84 -7.55
C PHE A 51 20.00 9.14 -7.66
N GLY A 52 20.48 8.56 -6.56
CA GLY A 52 21.83 7.99 -6.43
C GLY A 52 21.94 6.51 -6.79
N ASP A 53 21.05 5.94 -7.60
CA ASP A 53 21.05 4.55 -8.10
C ASP A 53 21.13 3.46 -6.99
N VAL A 54 20.65 3.75 -5.77
CA VAL A 54 20.67 2.79 -4.67
C VAL A 54 19.44 1.88 -4.78
N ASN A 55 18.40 2.07 -4.09
CA ASN A 55 17.19 1.21 -4.14
C ASN A 55 16.03 1.98 -4.80
N ALA A 56 15.89 1.82 -6.13
CA ALA A 56 14.86 2.51 -6.91
C ALA A 56 13.45 2.26 -6.34
N ARG A 57 13.14 1.01 -5.99
CA ARG A 57 11.84 0.65 -5.43
C ARG A 57 11.56 1.37 -4.11
N ALA A 58 12.49 1.33 -3.16
CA ALA A 58 12.34 2.01 -1.88
C ALA A 58 12.25 3.53 -2.06
N TRP A 59 13.03 4.10 -2.97
CA TRP A 59 12.98 5.53 -3.28
C TRP A 59 11.62 5.95 -3.84
N VAL A 60 11.08 5.23 -4.83
CA VAL A 60 9.75 5.49 -5.39
C VAL A 60 8.66 5.36 -4.30
N LEU A 61 8.69 4.29 -3.53
CA LEU A 61 7.71 4.07 -2.46
C LEU A 61 7.79 5.12 -1.35
N SER A 62 8.98 5.63 -1.03
CA SER A 62 9.13 6.74 -0.08
C SER A 62 8.47 8.04 -0.58
N ILE A 63 8.58 8.34 -1.87
CA ILE A 63 7.91 9.48 -2.50
C ILE A 63 6.40 9.31 -2.46
N VAL A 64 5.89 8.12 -2.83
CA VAL A 64 4.45 7.81 -2.80
C VAL A 64 3.90 7.93 -1.39
N ARG A 65 4.56 7.33 -0.42
CA ARG A 65 4.19 7.42 1.00
C ARG A 65 4.10 8.87 1.48
N ASN A 66 5.14 9.64 1.26
CA ASN A 66 5.18 11.04 1.70
C ASN A 66 4.13 11.89 0.99
N THR A 67 3.87 11.60 -0.28
CA THR A 67 2.81 12.26 -1.04
C THR A 67 1.44 11.89 -0.48
N ALA A 68 1.20 10.61 -0.19
CA ALA A 68 -0.04 10.13 0.40
C ALA A 68 -0.35 10.80 1.75
N PHE A 69 0.61 10.85 2.67
CA PHE A 69 0.40 11.52 3.96
C PHE A 69 0.14 13.02 3.83
N THR A 70 0.83 13.69 2.89
CA THR A 70 0.58 15.11 2.62
C THR A 70 -0.82 15.32 2.02
N TRP A 71 -1.21 14.46 1.09
CA TRP A 71 -2.53 14.47 0.45
C TRP A 71 -3.64 14.25 1.47
N LEU A 72 -3.55 13.21 2.26
CA LEU A 72 -4.54 12.85 3.26
C LEU A 72 -4.69 13.94 4.33
N LYS A 73 -3.57 14.54 4.78
CA LYS A 73 -3.60 15.66 5.71
C LYS A 73 -4.34 16.88 5.16
N LYS A 74 -4.22 17.13 3.86
CA LYS A 74 -4.86 18.26 3.18
C LYS A 74 -6.35 18.03 2.91
N HIS A 75 -6.75 16.78 2.60
CA HIS A 75 -8.09 16.43 2.17
C HIS A 75 -8.95 15.80 3.29
N ARG A 76 -8.38 15.44 4.42
CA ARG A 76 -9.17 15.07 5.61
C ARG A 76 -9.82 16.34 6.17
N ASP A 77 -11.13 16.46 5.93
CA ASP A 77 -11.94 17.46 6.64
C ASP A 77 -11.91 17.11 8.14
N PRO A 78 -11.53 18.03 9.04
CA PRO A 78 -11.54 17.79 10.49
C PRO A 78 -12.92 17.41 11.03
N ARG A 79 -13.99 17.66 10.27
CA ARG A 79 -15.38 17.34 10.63
C ARG A 79 -15.81 15.91 10.29
N LEU A 80 -15.04 15.20 9.44
CA LEU A 80 -15.33 13.82 9.00
C LEU A 80 -14.66 12.73 9.84
N VAL A 81 -13.89 13.08 10.85
CA VAL A 81 -13.25 12.12 11.77
C VAL A 81 -14.27 11.35 12.62
N ALA A 82 -15.56 11.72 12.62
CA ALA A 82 -16.60 11.14 13.45
C ALA A 82 -17.51 10.10 12.76
N VAL A 83 -17.38 9.86 11.47
CA VAL A 83 -18.22 8.88 10.75
C VAL A 83 -17.33 8.09 9.78
N GLU A 84 -16.67 7.08 10.29
CA GLU A 84 -16.16 6.01 9.43
C GLU A 84 -17.35 5.18 8.95
N ASN A 85 -18.04 5.67 7.94
CA ASN A 85 -18.87 4.83 7.11
C ASN A 85 -17.94 3.91 6.34
N ILE A 86 -17.98 2.65 6.70
CA ILE A 86 -17.48 1.54 5.90
C ILE A 86 -18.38 1.48 4.66
N GLU A 87 -18.11 2.33 3.66
CA GLU A 87 -18.49 1.97 2.31
C GLU A 87 -17.64 0.77 1.96
N LEU A 88 -18.29 -0.38 1.83
CA LEU A 88 -17.70 -1.59 1.30
C LEU A 88 -17.05 -1.19 -0.03
N MET A 89 -15.74 -1.07 -0.02
CA MET A 89 -14.97 -0.94 -1.25
C MET A 89 -15.21 -2.23 -2.02
N GLU A 90 -15.90 -2.12 -3.15
CA GLU A 90 -15.88 -3.20 -4.13
C GLU A 90 -14.41 -3.43 -4.45
N ALA A 91 -13.90 -4.59 -4.08
CA ALA A 91 -12.56 -4.99 -4.42
C ALA A 91 -12.47 -4.94 -5.95
N PRO A 92 -11.60 -4.09 -6.56
CA PRO A 92 -11.34 -4.22 -7.98
C PRO A 92 -10.78 -5.61 -8.12
N GLY A 93 -11.41 -6.40 -8.98
CA GLY A 93 -10.94 -7.74 -9.26
C GLY A 93 -9.46 -7.68 -9.57
N LEU A 94 -8.64 -8.19 -8.66
CA LEU A 94 -7.32 -8.65 -9.03
C LEU A 94 -7.63 -9.70 -10.10
N GLU A 95 -7.42 -9.34 -11.35
CA GLU A 95 -7.21 -10.34 -12.39
C GLU A 95 -5.98 -11.09 -11.90
N GLN A 96 -6.24 -12.15 -11.15
CA GLN A 96 -5.24 -13.13 -10.80
C GLN A 96 -4.90 -13.81 -12.13
N ASP A 97 -3.82 -13.34 -12.72
CA ASP A 97 -3.07 -14.19 -13.63
C ASP A 97 -2.78 -15.46 -12.85
N GLY A 98 -3.52 -16.51 -13.19
CA GLY A 98 -3.51 -17.79 -12.49
C GLY A 98 -2.09 -18.34 -12.47
N GLY A 99 -1.49 -18.38 -11.28
CA GLY A 99 -0.29 -19.18 -11.07
C GLY A 99 -0.58 -20.65 -11.48
N PRO A 100 0.44 -21.40 -11.87
CA PRO A 100 0.32 -22.72 -12.50
C PRO A 100 -0.30 -23.84 -11.63
N PHE A 101 -0.91 -23.51 -10.50
CA PHE A 101 -1.56 -24.44 -9.56
C PHE A 101 -3.02 -24.10 -9.24
N ALA A 102 -3.69 -23.20 -9.99
CA ALA A 102 -5.12 -23.04 -9.86
C ALA A 102 -5.84 -24.21 -10.54
N GLY A 103 -6.06 -25.28 -9.80
CA GLY A 103 -7.06 -26.28 -10.15
C GLY A 103 -8.45 -25.63 -10.22
N PRO A 104 -9.45 -26.24 -10.91
CA PRO A 104 -10.78 -25.67 -11.02
C PRO A 104 -11.41 -25.55 -9.63
N SER A 105 -11.36 -24.34 -9.06
CA SER A 105 -12.06 -24.02 -7.83
C SER A 105 -13.56 -24.05 -8.11
N SER A 106 -14.35 -24.73 -7.26
CA SER A 106 -15.80 -24.68 -7.40
C SER A 106 -16.30 -23.23 -7.21
N PRO A 107 -17.42 -22.84 -7.81
CA PRO A 107 -17.99 -21.51 -7.62
C PRO A 107 -18.17 -21.12 -6.15
N GLU A 108 -18.46 -22.10 -5.29
CA GLU A 108 -18.59 -21.93 -3.83
C GLU A 108 -17.24 -21.64 -3.17
N ALA A 109 -16.18 -22.36 -3.54
CA ALA A 109 -14.83 -22.10 -3.03
C ALA A 109 -14.35 -20.69 -3.41
N SER A 110 -14.64 -20.24 -4.64
CA SER A 110 -14.28 -18.89 -5.10
C SER A 110 -15.07 -17.78 -4.37
N LEU A 111 -16.30 -18.04 -3.95
CA LEU A 111 -17.09 -17.10 -3.14
C LEU A 111 -16.55 -16.99 -1.71
N ILE A 112 -16.16 -18.10 -1.10
CA ILE A 112 -15.55 -18.14 0.24
C ILE A 112 -14.21 -17.40 0.23
N GLU A 113 -13.36 -17.68 -0.75
CA GLU A 113 -12.06 -17.01 -0.90
C GLU A 113 -12.22 -15.48 -1.06
N ARG A 114 -13.20 -15.02 -1.85
CA ARG A 114 -13.51 -13.59 -2.01
C ARG A 114 -14.01 -12.95 -0.71
N ALA A 115 -14.88 -13.64 0.03
CA ALA A 115 -15.38 -13.17 1.32
C ALA A 115 -14.24 -13.05 2.34
N ASP A 116 -13.34 -14.03 2.40
CA ASP A 116 -12.18 -14.02 3.30
C ASP A 116 -11.18 -12.93 2.91
N ALA A 117 -10.95 -12.72 1.60
CA ALA A 117 -10.11 -11.62 1.11
C ALA A 117 -10.68 -10.25 1.48
N ALA A 118 -11.99 -10.04 1.30
CA ALA A 118 -12.64 -8.78 1.66
C ALA A 118 -12.60 -8.52 3.18
N ARG A 119 -12.78 -9.56 4.00
CA ARG A 119 -12.63 -9.46 5.47
C ARG A 119 -11.22 -9.08 5.88
N LEU A 120 -10.22 -9.71 5.27
CA LEU A 120 -8.81 -9.40 5.53
C LEU A 120 -8.49 -7.96 5.11
N GLU A 121 -8.94 -7.52 3.95
CA GLU A 121 -8.76 -6.16 3.45
C GLU A 121 -9.40 -5.14 4.41
N ALA A 122 -10.62 -5.38 4.86
CA ALA A 122 -11.30 -4.53 5.83
C ALA A 122 -10.53 -4.46 7.16
N ALA A 123 -10.05 -5.59 7.66
CA ALA A 123 -9.29 -5.66 8.91
C ALA A 123 -7.95 -4.92 8.81
N ILE A 124 -7.23 -5.04 7.69
CA ILE A 124 -6.01 -4.25 7.44
C ILE A 124 -6.35 -2.75 7.33
N GLY A 125 -7.44 -2.42 6.64
CA GLY A 125 -7.92 -1.05 6.49
C GLY A 125 -8.26 -0.37 7.84
N ALA A 126 -8.71 -1.13 8.81
CA ALA A 126 -9.04 -0.63 10.16
C ALA A 126 -7.81 -0.42 11.07
N LEU A 127 -6.61 -0.86 10.65
CA LEU A 127 -5.39 -0.60 11.40
C LEU A 127 -5.04 0.90 11.37
N PRO A 128 -4.46 1.44 12.47
CA PRO A 128 -3.82 2.76 12.42
C PRO A 128 -2.79 2.86 11.30
N GLU A 129 -2.67 4.04 10.69
CA GLU A 129 -1.84 4.28 9.50
C GLU A 129 -0.43 3.71 9.62
N GLU A 130 0.25 3.96 10.74
CA GLU A 130 1.63 3.50 10.98
C GLU A 130 1.79 1.98 11.01
N PHE A 131 0.75 1.26 11.44
CA PHE A 131 0.73 -0.20 11.47
C PHE A 131 0.33 -0.76 10.12
N ARG A 132 -0.66 -0.14 9.47
CA ARG A 132 -1.11 -0.51 8.13
C ARG A 132 0.00 -0.36 7.11
N GLU A 133 0.68 0.80 7.06
CA GLU A 133 1.79 1.01 6.12
C GLU A 133 2.90 -0.03 6.30
N THR A 134 3.30 -0.31 7.54
CA THR A 134 4.38 -1.25 7.83
C THR A 134 3.99 -2.67 7.43
N LEU A 135 2.73 -3.08 7.72
CA LEU A 135 2.20 -4.39 7.36
C LEU A 135 2.12 -4.56 5.84
N VAL A 136 1.58 -3.57 5.13
CA VAL A 136 1.46 -3.59 3.67
C VAL A 136 2.82 -3.67 3.00
N LEU A 137 3.77 -2.84 3.42
CA LEU A 137 5.13 -2.87 2.87
C LEU A 137 5.81 -4.23 3.09
N ARG A 138 5.57 -4.89 4.23
CA ARG A 138 6.17 -6.18 4.54
C ARG A 138 5.43 -7.34 3.92
N ASP A 139 4.14 -7.50 4.25
CA ASP A 139 3.39 -8.74 4.02
C ASP A 139 2.69 -8.73 2.65
N VAL A 140 2.36 -7.56 2.09
CA VAL A 140 1.77 -7.44 0.75
C VAL A 140 2.84 -7.21 -0.31
N GLN A 141 3.78 -6.28 -0.07
CA GLN A 141 4.79 -5.92 -1.06
C GLN A 141 6.13 -6.65 -0.89
N GLY A 142 6.32 -7.39 0.20
CA GLY A 142 7.48 -8.25 0.42
C GLY A 142 8.81 -7.52 0.68
N LEU A 143 8.78 -6.23 1.10
CA LEU A 143 9.99 -5.50 1.42
C LEU A 143 10.69 -6.10 2.66
N ASP A 144 12.02 -6.04 2.69
CA ASP A 144 12.77 -6.34 3.90
C ASP A 144 12.70 -5.18 4.92
N TYR A 145 13.10 -5.44 6.16
CA TYR A 145 13.01 -4.44 7.23
C TYR A 145 13.86 -3.20 6.99
N ARG A 146 14.97 -3.33 6.26
CA ARG A 146 15.86 -2.22 5.92
C ARG A 146 15.19 -1.31 4.89
N ALA A 147 14.63 -1.89 3.84
CA ALA A 147 13.88 -1.14 2.83
C ALA A 147 12.64 -0.45 3.44
N ILE A 148 11.93 -1.12 4.37
CA ILE A 148 10.81 -0.49 5.10
C ILE A 148 11.29 0.69 5.95
N ALA A 149 12.42 0.55 6.64
CA ALA A 149 13.01 1.65 7.41
C ALA A 149 13.37 2.85 6.52
N GLU A 150 13.92 2.60 5.33
CA GLU A 150 14.21 3.62 4.31
C GLU A 150 12.93 4.30 3.82
N VAL A 151 11.89 3.54 3.48
CA VAL A 151 10.60 4.07 2.99
C VAL A 151 9.90 4.90 4.06
N THR A 152 9.85 4.41 5.30
CA THR A 152 9.08 5.03 6.39
C THR A 152 9.86 6.09 7.17
N GLY A 153 11.18 6.11 7.03
CA GLY A 153 12.06 7.04 7.75
C GLY A 153 12.17 6.74 9.25
N VAL A 154 11.90 5.49 9.68
CA VAL A 154 12.00 5.08 11.10
C VAL A 154 13.08 4.01 11.30
N PRO A 155 13.65 3.89 12.50
CA PRO A 155 14.65 2.85 12.79
C PRO A 155 14.08 1.43 12.57
N ILE A 156 14.94 0.48 12.19
CA ILE A 156 14.57 -0.93 11.98
C ILE A 156 13.87 -1.54 13.21
N GLY A 157 14.31 -1.20 14.43
CA GLY A 157 13.66 -1.65 15.66
C GLY A 157 12.21 -1.16 15.77
N THR A 158 11.92 0.05 15.28
CA THR A 158 10.57 0.59 15.20
C THR A 158 9.74 -0.15 14.15
N VAL A 159 10.32 -0.48 12.99
CA VAL A 159 9.65 -1.31 11.97
C VAL A 159 9.23 -2.65 12.57
N MET A 160 10.14 -3.34 13.25
CA MET A 160 9.87 -4.64 13.89
C MET A 160 8.76 -4.54 14.94
N SER A 161 8.79 -3.52 15.80
CA SER A 161 7.77 -3.34 16.85
C SER A 161 6.39 -2.95 16.27
N ARG A 162 6.35 -2.11 15.22
CA ARG A 162 5.12 -1.77 14.51
C ARG A 162 4.51 -3.00 13.84
N LEU A 163 5.32 -3.81 13.18
CA LEU A 163 4.88 -5.03 12.52
C LEU A 163 4.29 -6.05 13.52
N ALA A 164 4.97 -6.26 14.66
CA ALA A 164 4.47 -7.14 15.71
C ALA A 164 3.11 -6.67 16.26
N ARG A 165 2.95 -5.36 16.47
CA ARG A 165 1.68 -4.76 16.94
C ARG A 165 0.59 -4.82 15.87
N ALA A 166 0.94 -4.57 14.59
CA ALA A 166 0.02 -4.67 13.47
C ALA A 166 -0.58 -6.07 13.35
N ARG A 167 0.27 -7.09 13.33
CA ARG A 167 -0.15 -8.50 13.26
C ARG A 167 -1.01 -8.91 14.45
N ARG A 168 -0.65 -8.50 15.67
CA ARG A 168 -1.46 -8.80 16.88
C ARG A 168 -2.86 -8.17 16.78
N ARG A 169 -2.96 -6.92 16.33
CA ARG A 169 -4.26 -6.26 16.14
C ARG A 169 -5.08 -6.91 15.05
N LEU A 170 -4.45 -7.27 13.93
CA LEU A 170 -5.11 -7.97 12.83
C LEU A 170 -5.70 -9.31 13.29
N MET A 171 -4.92 -10.12 13.99
CA MET A 171 -5.40 -11.40 14.54
C MET A 171 -6.55 -11.22 15.53
N ALA A 172 -6.50 -10.18 16.36
CA ALA A 172 -7.57 -9.89 17.31
C ALA A 172 -8.87 -9.44 16.63
N GLN A 173 -8.79 -8.76 15.48
CA GLN A 173 -9.96 -8.38 14.69
C GLN A 173 -10.58 -9.60 13.99
N LEU A 174 -9.75 -10.40 13.30
CA LEU A 174 -10.22 -11.59 12.58
C LEU A 174 -10.76 -12.69 13.52
N GLY A 175 -10.24 -12.79 14.75
CA GLY A 175 -10.71 -13.74 15.76
C GLY A 175 -12.07 -13.39 16.38
N LYS A 176 -12.46 -12.12 16.40
CA LYS A 176 -13.76 -11.67 16.92
C LYS A 176 -14.93 -11.99 15.99
N ASP A 177 -14.66 -12.14 14.72
CA ASP A 177 -15.69 -12.40 13.70
C ASP A 177 -15.97 -13.91 13.51
N THR A 178 -15.35 -14.76 14.32
CA THR A 178 -15.47 -16.24 14.25
C THR A 178 -16.32 -16.81 15.40
N GLU A 179 -16.76 -16.00 16.38
CA GLU A 179 -17.72 -16.34 17.45
C GLU A 179 -19.13 -15.82 17.12
#